data_a7a1e8b9c77774ccdaaa9edf9b5e168d
#
_entry.id   a7a1e8b9c77774ccdaaa9edf9b5e168d
#
_cell.length_a   1.000
_cell.length_b   1.000
_cell.length_c   1.000
_cell.angle_alpha   90.00
_cell.angle_beta   90.00
_cell.angle_gamma   90.00
#
_symmetry.space_group_name_H-M   'P 1'
#
loop_
_entity.id
_entity.type
_entity.pdbx_description
1 polymer ?
#
loop_
_entity_poly.entity_id
_entity_poly.type
_entity_poly.pdbx_seq_one_letter_code
_entity_poly.pdbx_strand_id
1 'polypeptide(L)'
;MTAEPIADLASRPVPTTVEEFAACDESDLEIMVPWTGPGIDPETGALKAPLPDTYVVATSGGWPKPNAIEVATELNRVLLEELWGREGLIAATFAISQKCWMSSRALAVWEDEEALTGFLQSEGHMNAVRKTKKLAYAWEGTRWVSHSPTLPTFDEVRARLAQQRRNK
;
A
#
# COMPACT_ATOMS: atom_id res chain seq x y z
N MET A 1 10.54 -19.25 14.55
CA MET A 1 11.46 -18.36 13.83
C MET A 1 11.54 -17.05 14.60
N THR A 2 12.69 -16.72 15.11
CA THR A 2 12.89 -15.43 15.78
C THR A 2 12.99 -14.32 14.72
N ALA A 3 12.27 -13.23 14.94
CA ALA A 3 12.41 -12.05 14.08
C ALA A 3 13.85 -11.52 14.17
N GLU A 4 14.43 -11.16 13.03
CA GLU A 4 15.76 -10.54 13.02
C GLU A 4 15.72 -9.22 13.80
N PRO A 5 16.72 -8.94 14.64
CA PRO A 5 16.80 -7.64 15.30
C PRO A 5 16.90 -6.51 14.26
N ILE A 6 16.31 -5.37 14.57
CA ILE A 6 16.33 -4.17 13.68
C ILE A 6 17.79 -3.77 13.34
N ALA A 7 18.73 -3.97 14.26
CA ALA A 7 20.15 -3.69 14.06
C ALA A 7 20.75 -4.48 12.88
N ASP A 8 20.28 -5.71 12.64
CA ASP A 8 20.78 -6.55 11.54
C ASP A 8 20.27 -6.03 10.19
N LEU A 9 19.07 -5.45 10.16
CA LEU A 9 18.52 -4.83 8.95
C LEU A 9 19.34 -3.62 8.51
N ALA A 10 19.77 -2.80 9.47
CA ALA A 10 20.59 -1.60 9.19
C ALA A 10 21.93 -1.95 8.55
N SER A 11 22.45 -3.16 8.79
CA SER A 11 23.72 -3.61 8.22
C SER A 11 23.60 -4.29 6.86
N ARG A 12 22.39 -4.64 6.44
CA ARG A 12 22.16 -5.29 5.14
C ARG A 12 22.08 -4.26 4.03
N PRO A 13 22.62 -4.56 2.82
CA PRO A 13 22.46 -3.68 1.68
C PRO A 13 20.98 -3.46 1.35
N VAL A 14 20.59 -2.21 1.09
CA VAL A 14 19.24 -1.89 0.69
C VAL A 14 19.04 -2.33 -0.77
N PRO A 15 18.01 -3.11 -1.08
CA PRO A 15 17.78 -3.54 -2.46
C PRO A 15 17.45 -2.35 -3.36
N THR A 16 17.86 -2.44 -4.62
CA THR A 16 17.61 -1.40 -5.61
C THR A 16 16.61 -1.85 -6.68
N THR A 17 16.21 -3.11 -6.66
CA THR A 17 15.24 -3.67 -7.60
C THR A 17 14.11 -4.38 -6.87
N VAL A 18 12.96 -4.51 -7.54
CA VAL A 18 11.80 -5.22 -7.00
C VAL A 18 12.15 -6.70 -6.74
N GLU A 19 12.93 -7.31 -7.61
CA GLU A 19 13.33 -8.71 -7.50
C GLU A 19 14.16 -8.96 -6.23
N GLU A 20 15.11 -8.08 -5.93
CA GLU A 20 15.91 -8.17 -4.70
C GLU A 20 15.02 -7.95 -3.47
N PHE A 21 14.14 -6.95 -3.53
CA PHE A 21 13.21 -6.65 -2.44
C PHE A 21 12.25 -7.81 -2.18
N ALA A 22 11.81 -8.51 -3.23
CA ALA A 22 10.88 -9.62 -3.14
C ALA A 22 11.39 -10.78 -2.29
N ALA A 23 12.68 -10.86 -2.05
CA ALA A 23 13.26 -11.85 -1.14
C ALA A 23 12.86 -11.58 0.33
N CYS A 24 12.44 -10.36 0.66
CA CYS A 24 11.92 -10.03 1.99
C CYS A 24 10.40 -10.26 2.00
N ASP A 25 9.92 -11.02 2.98
CA ASP A 25 8.54 -11.50 2.99
C ASP A 25 7.53 -10.52 3.63
N GLU A 26 7.99 -9.39 4.16
CA GLU A 26 7.14 -8.42 4.86
C GLU A 26 6.26 -9.05 5.96
N SER A 27 6.74 -10.13 6.59
CA SER A 27 5.99 -10.87 7.60
C SER A 27 5.66 -10.05 8.85
N ASP A 28 6.35 -8.94 9.04
CA ASP A 28 6.19 -8.03 10.18
C ASP A 28 5.34 -6.79 9.85
N LEU A 29 4.58 -6.80 8.75
CA LEU A 29 3.74 -5.64 8.40
C LEU A 29 2.91 -5.20 9.60
N GLU A 30 3.10 -3.95 9.99
CA GLU A 30 2.38 -3.32 11.07
C GLU A 30 1.40 -2.30 10.49
N ILE A 31 0.14 -2.41 10.88
CA ILE A 31 -0.90 -1.48 10.44
C ILE A 31 -0.65 -0.14 11.14
N MET A 32 -0.31 0.87 10.36
CA MET A 32 -0.10 2.24 10.84
C MET A 32 -1.39 3.04 10.82
N VAL A 33 -2.23 2.79 9.82
CA VAL A 33 -3.55 3.41 9.71
C VAL A 33 -4.55 2.28 9.47
N PRO A 34 -5.45 2.00 10.42
CA PRO A 34 -6.46 0.95 10.24
C PRO A 34 -7.42 1.31 9.09
N TRP A 35 -8.21 0.35 8.65
CA TRP A 35 -9.21 0.60 7.63
C TRP A 35 -10.03 1.85 7.99
N THR A 36 -10.02 2.82 7.09
CA THR A 36 -10.67 4.12 7.27
C THR A 36 -11.27 4.54 5.93
N GLY A 37 -12.39 5.23 5.96
CA GLY A 37 -13.02 5.75 4.75
C GLY A 37 -14.54 5.80 4.87
N PRO A 38 -15.20 6.24 3.79
CA PRO A 38 -16.66 6.38 3.77
C PRO A 38 -17.43 5.10 4.08
N GLY A 39 -16.86 3.94 3.76
CA GLY A 39 -17.49 2.64 4.00
C GLY A 39 -17.19 2.04 5.38
N ILE A 40 -16.42 2.71 6.22
CA ILE A 40 -15.99 2.20 7.52
C ILE A 40 -16.62 2.99 8.64
N ASP A 41 -17.15 2.28 9.65
CA ASP A 41 -17.62 2.88 10.88
C ASP A 41 -16.39 3.30 11.72
N PRO A 42 -16.21 4.59 12.00
CA PRO A 42 -15.04 5.05 12.75
C PRO A 42 -15.00 4.57 14.20
N GLU A 43 -16.15 4.19 14.77
CA GLU A 43 -16.20 3.70 16.15
C GLU A 43 -15.78 2.24 16.28
N THR A 44 -16.15 1.41 15.30
CA THR A 44 -15.90 -0.03 15.35
C THR A 44 -14.79 -0.50 14.43
N GLY A 45 -14.45 0.29 13.40
CA GLY A 45 -13.50 -0.11 12.35
C GLY A 45 -14.07 -1.11 11.36
N ALA A 46 -15.35 -1.45 11.47
CA ALA A 46 -16.02 -2.41 10.60
C ALA A 46 -16.72 -1.73 9.43
N LEU A 47 -17.06 -2.49 8.40
CA LEU A 47 -17.87 -2.00 7.30
C LEU A 47 -19.24 -1.52 7.81
N LYS A 48 -19.68 -0.34 7.36
CA LYS A 48 -21.01 0.21 7.66
C LYS A 48 -22.12 -0.58 6.97
N ALA A 49 -21.81 -1.16 5.79
CA ALA A 49 -22.73 -1.89 4.95
C ALA A 49 -21.95 -2.95 4.17
N PRO A 50 -22.62 -3.97 3.62
CA PRO A 50 -21.95 -4.94 2.77
C PRO A 50 -21.21 -4.28 1.61
N LEU A 51 -20.08 -4.87 1.20
CA LEU A 51 -19.37 -4.42 0.01
C LEU A 51 -20.25 -4.63 -1.22
N PRO A 52 -20.05 -3.83 -2.29
CA PRO A 52 -20.72 -4.10 -3.56
C PRO A 52 -20.40 -5.50 -4.07
N ASP A 53 -21.28 -6.06 -4.91
CA ASP A 53 -21.05 -7.39 -5.52
C ASP A 53 -19.74 -7.43 -6.31
N THR A 54 -19.37 -6.29 -6.88
CA THR A 54 -18.13 -6.11 -7.63
C THR A 54 -17.49 -4.79 -7.21
N TYR A 55 -16.21 -4.83 -6.94
CA TYR A 55 -15.44 -3.63 -6.59
C TYR A 55 -13.98 -3.81 -7.02
N VAL A 56 -13.20 -2.73 -6.95
CA VAL A 56 -11.80 -2.75 -7.35
C VAL A 56 -10.91 -2.61 -6.12
N VAL A 57 -9.92 -3.49 -6.03
CA VAL A 57 -8.87 -3.41 -5.03
C VAL A 57 -7.61 -2.88 -5.68
N ALA A 58 -6.96 -1.92 -5.06
CA ALA A 58 -5.70 -1.37 -5.54
C ALA A 58 -4.69 -1.34 -4.39
N THR A 59 -3.46 -1.67 -4.70
CA THR A 59 -2.37 -1.61 -3.75
C THR A 59 -1.15 -1.00 -4.41
N SER A 60 -0.38 -0.29 -3.62
CA SER A 60 0.92 0.23 -4.05
C SER A 60 1.86 0.16 -2.86
N GLY A 61 3.14 0.13 -3.15
CA GLY A 61 4.13 0.13 -2.10
C GLY A 61 5.53 0.21 -2.66
N GLY A 62 6.47 0.46 -1.77
CA GLY A 62 7.86 0.55 -2.12
C GLY A 62 8.67 0.73 -0.86
N TRP A 63 9.96 0.92 -1.03
CA TRP A 63 10.83 1.19 0.11
C TRP A 63 11.65 2.45 -0.18
N PRO A 64 11.73 3.34 0.82
CA PRO A 64 12.44 4.60 0.64
C PRO A 64 13.96 4.38 0.66
N LYS A 65 14.68 5.30 0.06
CA LYS A 65 16.12 5.40 0.28
C LYS A 65 16.36 5.71 1.76
N PRO A 66 17.46 5.20 2.36
CA PRO A 66 17.67 5.36 3.81
C PRO A 66 17.64 6.82 4.30
N ASN A 67 18.10 7.77 3.49
CA ASN A 67 18.09 9.19 3.85
C ASN A 67 16.76 9.90 3.53
N ALA A 68 15.79 9.19 3.01
CA ALA A 68 14.51 9.77 2.56
C ALA A 68 13.31 9.25 3.36
N ILE A 69 13.52 8.45 4.40
CA ILE A 69 12.44 7.80 5.16
C ILE A 69 11.43 8.81 5.71
N GLU A 70 11.90 9.89 6.34
CA GLU A 70 11.02 10.90 6.92
C GLU A 70 10.19 11.62 5.84
N VAL A 71 10.83 12.00 4.74
CA VAL A 71 10.16 12.70 3.63
C VAL A 71 9.14 11.78 2.96
N ALA A 72 9.49 10.52 2.76
CA ALA A 72 8.60 9.52 2.18
C ALA A 72 7.39 9.25 3.08
N THR A 73 7.60 9.18 4.40
CA THR A 73 6.52 8.99 5.38
C THR A 73 5.53 10.17 5.32
N GLU A 74 6.03 11.39 5.28
CA GLU A 74 5.18 12.59 5.18
C GLU A 74 4.42 12.63 3.86
N LEU A 75 5.05 12.25 2.76
CA LEU A 75 4.40 12.17 1.45
C LEU A 75 3.24 11.17 1.48
N ASN A 76 3.45 10.00 2.08
CA ASN A 76 2.40 9.00 2.24
C ASN A 76 1.24 9.50 3.10
N ARG A 77 1.53 10.24 4.16
CA ARG A 77 0.50 10.81 5.03
C ARG A 77 -0.40 11.79 4.25
N VAL A 78 0.22 12.71 3.52
CA VAL A 78 -0.51 13.69 2.71
C VAL A 78 -1.36 13.00 1.64
N LEU A 79 -0.80 11.98 1.00
CA LEU A 79 -1.51 11.25 -0.04
C LEU A 79 -2.71 10.47 0.51
N LEU A 80 -2.58 9.89 1.70
CA LEU A 80 -3.69 9.21 2.36
C LEU A 80 -4.82 10.18 2.70
N GLU A 81 -4.51 11.36 3.22
CA GLU A 81 -5.51 12.38 3.51
C GLU A 81 -6.31 12.77 2.26
N GLU A 82 -5.61 12.93 1.14
CA GLU A 82 -6.26 13.20 -0.14
C GLU A 82 -7.13 12.03 -0.60
N LEU A 83 -6.62 10.81 -0.44
CA LEU A 83 -7.31 9.58 -0.82
C LEU A 83 -8.69 9.47 -0.15
N TRP A 84 -8.77 9.75 1.15
CA TRP A 84 -10.02 9.63 1.90
C TRP A 84 -11.09 10.63 1.46
N GLY A 85 -10.72 11.71 0.81
CA GLY A 85 -11.66 12.69 0.26
C GLY A 85 -12.13 12.39 -1.16
N ARG A 86 -11.66 11.30 -1.79
CA ARG A 86 -11.99 11.00 -3.19
C ARG A 86 -13.33 10.31 -3.32
N GLU A 87 -14.10 10.75 -4.31
CA GLU A 87 -15.36 10.10 -4.68
C GLU A 87 -15.11 8.67 -5.15
N GLY A 88 -15.94 7.75 -4.68
CA GLY A 88 -15.85 6.33 -5.05
C GLY A 88 -14.89 5.51 -4.20
N LEU A 89 -14.16 6.11 -3.27
CA LEU A 89 -13.39 5.36 -2.30
C LEU A 89 -14.34 4.74 -1.27
N ILE A 90 -14.16 3.46 -0.98
CA ILE A 90 -14.88 2.78 0.09
C ILE A 90 -14.04 2.78 1.36
N ALA A 91 -12.80 2.34 1.28
CA ALA A 91 -11.90 2.27 2.43
C ALA A 91 -10.45 2.16 1.99
N ALA A 92 -9.54 2.57 2.88
CA ALA A 92 -8.11 2.41 2.67
C ALA A 92 -7.40 2.14 4.00
N THR A 93 -6.29 1.42 3.92
CA THR A 93 -5.41 1.12 5.05
C THR A 93 -3.96 1.25 4.62
N PHE A 94 -3.06 1.38 5.59
CA PHE A 94 -1.65 1.58 5.35
C PHE A 94 -0.83 0.82 6.38
N ALA A 95 0.22 0.14 5.92
CA ALA A 95 1.10 -0.65 6.78
C ALA A 95 2.57 -0.43 6.42
N ILE A 96 3.45 -0.69 7.36
CA ILE A 96 4.89 -0.58 7.20
C ILE A 96 5.56 -1.88 7.67
N SER A 97 6.61 -2.29 6.96
CA SER A 97 7.49 -3.38 7.37
C SER A 97 8.85 -2.81 7.75
N GLN A 98 9.16 -2.82 9.04
CA GLN A 98 10.49 -2.41 9.50
C GLN A 98 11.56 -3.38 9.01
N LYS A 99 11.26 -4.67 9.05
CA LYS A 99 12.15 -5.75 8.60
C LYS A 99 12.56 -5.59 7.14
N CYS A 100 11.68 -5.07 6.31
CA CYS A 100 11.92 -4.90 4.88
C CYS A 100 12.23 -3.43 4.54
N TRP A 101 13.21 -2.86 5.22
CA TRP A 101 13.77 -1.52 4.95
C TRP A 101 12.73 -0.40 5.02
N MET A 102 11.81 -0.48 5.97
CA MET A 102 10.74 0.49 6.13
C MET A 102 9.82 0.56 4.89
N SER A 103 9.65 -0.56 4.20
CA SER A 103 8.74 -0.63 3.07
C SER A 103 7.31 -0.29 3.52
N SER A 104 6.58 0.36 2.63
CA SER A 104 5.19 0.74 2.88
C SER A 104 4.25 0.02 1.94
N ARG A 105 3.03 -0.25 2.43
CA ARG A 105 1.95 -0.81 1.63
C ARG A 105 0.68 0.01 1.86
N ALA A 106 0.14 0.58 0.80
CA ALA A 106 -1.19 1.15 0.79
C ALA A 106 -2.15 0.13 0.17
N LEU A 107 -3.33 0.01 0.71
CA LEU A 107 -4.36 -0.91 0.22
C LEU A 107 -5.68 -0.18 0.23
N ALA A 108 -6.34 -0.11 -0.90
CA ALA A 108 -7.56 0.66 -1.07
C ALA A 108 -8.64 -0.13 -1.80
N VAL A 109 -9.88 0.11 -1.43
CA VAL A 109 -11.06 -0.49 -2.04
C VAL A 109 -11.89 0.62 -2.67
N TRP A 110 -12.16 0.48 -3.97
CA TRP A 110 -12.86 1.46 -4.79
C TRP A 110 -14.15 0.87 -5.34
N GLU A 111 -15.17 1.71 -5.49
CA GLU A 111 -16.44 1.27 -6.05
C GLU A 111 -16.30 0.72 -7.47
N ASP A 112 -15.43 1.33 -8.28
CA ASP A 112 -15.21 0.95 -9.68
C ASP A 112 -13.85 1.45 -10.21
N GLU A 113 -13.53 1.04 -11.45
CA GLU A 113 -12.30 1.45 -12.13
C GLU A 113 -12.27 2.96 -12.43
N GLU A 114 -13.41 3.57 -12.69
CA GLU A 114 -13.48 5.01 -12.99
C GLU A 114 -13.02 5.83 -11.78
N ALA A 115 -13.47 5.45 -10.59
CA ALA A 115 -13.09 6.12 -9.35
C ALA A 115 -11.58 5.99 -9.10
N LEU A 116 -11.04 4.79 -9.25
CA LEU A 116 -9.59 4.56 -9.12
C LEU A 116 -8.80 5.38 -10.15
N THR A 117 -9.21 5.35 -11.40
CA THR A 117 -8.55 6.09 -12.47
C THR A 117 -8.55 7.59 -12.20
N GLY A 118 -9.67 8.12 -11.71
CA GLY A 118 -9.76 9.53 -11.30
C GLY A 118 -8.73 9.90 -10.24
N PHE A 119 -8.52 9.04 -9.26
CA PHE A 119 -7.48 9.24 -8.25
C PHE A 119 -6.07 9.17 -8.84
N LEU A 120 -5.79 8.14 -9.66
CA LEU A 120 -4.47 7.95 -10.26
C LEU A 120 -4.08 9.11 -11.18
N GLN A 121 -5.06 9.76 -11.81
CA GLN A 121 -4.84 10.91 -12.68
C GLN A 121 -4.90 12.24 -11.94
N SER A 122 -5.18 12.24 -10.65
CA SER A 122 -5.22 13.48 -9.87
C SER A 122 -3.84 14.13 -9.78
N GLU A 123 -3.82 15.45 -9.66
CA GLU A 123 -2.59 16.21 -9.53
C GLU A 123 -1.78 15.75 -8.31
N GLY A 124 -2.46 15.51 -7.19
CA GLY A 124 -1.82 15.05 -5.97
C GLY A 124 -1.13 13.70 -6.14
N HIS A 125 -1.81 12.73 -6.75
CA HIS A 125 -1.22 11.42 -7.01
C HIS A 125 -0.05 11.49 -8.00
N MET A 126 -0.22 12.25 -9.08
CA MET A 126 0.84 12.41 -10.09
C MET A 126 2.06 13.10 -9.50
N ASN A 127 1.86 14.08 -8.63
CA ASN A 127 2.94 14.75 -7.91
C ASN A 127 3.66 13.76 -6.98
N ALA A 128 2.92 12.92 -6.27
CA ALA A 128 3.47 11.87 -5.41
C ALA A 128 4.33 10.88 -6.20
N VAL A 129 3.88 10.46 -7.38
CA VAL A 129 4.65 9.57 -8.26
C VAL A 129 5.97 10.25 -8.67
N ARG A 130 5.93 11.51 -9.06
CA ARG A 130 7.17 12.25 -9.42
C ARG A 130 8.15 12.32 -8.27
N LYS A 131 7.66 12.58 -7.05
CA LYS A 131 8.50 12.65 -5.85
C LYS A 131 9.05 11.27 -5.49
N THR A 132 8.24 10.23 -5.59
CA THR A 132 8.63 8.84 -5.29
C THR A 132 9.84 8.40 -6.12
N LYS A 133 9.93 8.82 -7.37
CA LYS A 133 11.09 8.52 -8.23
C LYS A 133 12.41 8.99 -7.65
N LYS A 134 12.38 10.03 -6.81
CA LYS A 134 13.57 10.59 -6.16
C LYS A 134 13.81 10.00 -4.77
N LEU A 135 12.75 9.54 -4.10
CA LEU A 135 12.79 9.16 -2.70
C LEU A 135 12.93 7.64 -2.49
N ALA A 136 12.60 6.85 -3.50
CA ALA A 136 12.62 5.40 -3.42
C ALA A 136 13.46 4.80 -4.54
N TYR A 137 14.08 3.64 -4.26
CA TYR A 137 14.80 2.92 -5.31
C TYR A 137 13.85 2.26 -6.29
N ALA A 138 12.75 1.71 -5.79
CA ALA A 138 11.73 1.10 -6.61
C ALA A 138 10.39 1.06 -5.87
N TRP A 139 9.35 0.83 -6.61
CA TRP A 139 8.00 0.68 -6.09
C TRP A 139 7.23 -0.26 -7.02
N GLU A 140 6.15 -0.81 -6.50
CA GLU A 140 5.29 -1.67 -7.29
C GLU A 140 3.83 -1.46 -6.89
N GLY A 141 2.94 -1.81 -7.78
CA GLY A 141 1.51 -1.74 -7.53
C GLY A 141 0.78 -2.73 -8.40
N THR A 142 -0.43 -3.05 -8.00
CA THR A 142 -1.34 -3.87 -8.79
C THR A 142 -2.78 -3.54 -8.41
N ARG A 143 -3.71 -4.00 -9.22
CA ARG A 143 -5.13 -3.88 -8.96
C ARG A 143 -5.87 -5.06 -9.54
N TRP A 144 -7.01 -5.35 -8.96
CA TRP A 144 -7.87 -6.45 -9.44
C TRP A 144 -9.33 -6.16 -9.09
N VAL A 145 -10.21 -6.81 -9.83
CA VAL A 145 -11.64 -6.81 -9.53
C VAL A 145 -11.91 -7.89 -8.50
N SER A 146 -12.65 -7.57 -7.46
CA SER A 146 -13.00 -8.51 -6.41
C SER A 146 -14.51 -8.66 -6.29
N HIS A 147 -14.92 -9.87 -5.91
CA HIS A 147 -16.32 -10.22 -5.59
C HIS A 147 -16.42 -10.72 -4.15
N SER A 148 -15.35 -10.64 -3.37
CA SER A 148 -15.32 -11.15 -2.00
C SER A 148 -16.21 -10.30 -1.09
N PRO A 149 -16.99 -10.92 -0.19
CA PRO A 149 -17.79 -10.16 0.77
C PRO A 149 -16.96 -9.54 1.90
N THR A 150 -15.67 -9.86 1.98
CA THR A 150 -14.77 -9.35 3.02
C THR A 150 -13.71 -8.42 2.43
N LEU A 151 -13.23 -7.49 3.25
CA LEU A 151 -12.11 -6.63 2.86
C LEU A 151 -10.87 -7.47 2.53
N PRO A 152 -10.05 -7.02 1.56
CA PRO A 152 -8.82 -7.74 1.21
C PRO A 152 -7.82 -7.73 2.36
N THR A 153 -6.88 -8.67 2.33
CA THR A 153 -5.81 -8.79 3.31
C THR A 153 -4.45 -8.51 2.67
N PHE A 154 -3.47 -8.18 3.49
CA PHE A 154 -2.10 -8.02 3.00
C PHE A 154 -1.49 -9.35 2.50
N ASP A 155 -1.94 -10.49 3.00
CA ASP A 155 -1.53 -11.79 2.46
C ASP A 155 -2.00 -11.96 1.00
N GLU A 156 -3.23 -11.56 0.71
CA GLU A 156 -3.75 -11.55 -0.66
C GLU A 156 -2.96 -10.60 -1.56
N VAL A 157 -2.63 -9.42 -1.05
CA VAL A 157 -1.78 -8.44 -1.75
C VAL A 157 -0.45 -9.07 -2.16
N ARG A 158 0.22 -9.72 -1.22
CA ARG A 158 1.52 -10.35 -1.50
C ARG A 158 1.40 -11.46 -2.55
N ALA A 159 0.35 -12.26 -2.48
CA ALA A 159 0.10 -13.31 -3.47
C ALA A 159 -0.12 -12.72 -4.86
N ARG A 160 -0.88 -11.65 -4.97
CA ARG A 160 -1.14 -10.95 -6.24
C ARG A 160 0.12 -10.33 -6.83
N LEU A 161 0.93 -9.69 -6.00
CA LEU A 161 2.20 -9.10 -6.44
C LEU A 161 3.19 -10.18 -6.89
N ALA A 162 3.28 -11.28 -6.17
CA ALA A 162 4.12 -12.41 -6.55
C ALA A 162 3.72 -12.97 -7.91
N GLN A 163 2.43 -13.11 -8.16
CA GLN A 163 1.92 -13.56 -9.45
C GLN A 163 2.25 -12.57 -10.57
N GLN A 164 2.08 -11.27 -10.32
CA GLN A 164 2.42 -10.23 -11.29
C GLN A 164 3.90 -10.27 -11.67
N ARG A 165 4.79 -10.46 -10.70
CA ARG A 165 6.24 -10.57 -10.95
C ARG A 165 6.57 -11.77 -11.83
N ARG A 166 5.91 -12.92 -11.63
CA ARG A 166 6.12 -14.12 -12.45
C ARG A 166 5.66 -13.96 -13.89
N ASN A 167 4.72 -13.06 -14.15
CA ASN A 167 4.16 -12.83 -15.48
C ASN A 167 4.92 -11.76 -16.29
N LYS A 168 6.00 -11.24 -15.76
CA LYS A 168 6.87 -10.27 -16.47
C LYS A 168 7.98 -10.94 -17.25
#